data_5619c2385e7428fb5971f9eef0e952f8
#
_entry.id   5619c2385e7428fb5971f9eef0e952f8
#
_cell.length_a   1.000
_cell.length_b   1.000
_cell.length_c   1.000
_cell.angle_alpha   90.00
_cell.angle_beta   90.00
_cell.angle_gamma   90.00
#
_symmetry.space_group_name_H-M   'P 1'
#
loop_
_entity.id
_entity.type
_entity.pdbx_description
1 polymer ?
#
loop_
_entity_poly.entity_id
_entity_poly.type
_entity_poly.pdbx_seq_one_letter_code
_entity_poly.pdbx_strand_id
1 'polypeptide(L)'
;LSGEVMKFGEDFKKSKKALSIYANKLMTSPHYGEHFARHWLDVARYADSNGLDENIGLGNAWRYRDYVVNAFNADKPYDRFVVEQLAGDLVPNASHETIVATGYLQLGPKVLAEPDIEKLRLDIIDEQLDTLGKTFLGMSLGCARCHDHKFDPIRQTDYYSLAAIFHSTKTIGNDTMGAIKFW
;
A
#
# COMPACT_ATOMS: atom_id res chain seq x y z
N LEU A 1 17.22 -14.34 -21.42
CA LEU A 1 17.93 -13.36 -20.54
C LEU A 1 19.45 -13.35 -20.79
N SER A 2 20.14 -14.50 -20.87
CA SER A 2 21.59 -14.51 -21.08
C SER A 2 22.01 -13.91 -22.42
N GLY A 3 21.28 -14.20 -23.52
CA GLY A 3 21.55 -13.64 -24.85
C GLY A 3 21.36 -12.13 -24.94
N GLU A 4 20.34 -11.57 -24.29
CA GLU A 4 20.11 -10.13 -24.26
C GLU A 4 21.18 -9.39 -23.44
N VAL A 5 21.61 -9.96 -22.32
CA VAL A 5 22.70 -9.39 -21.50
C VAL A 5 24.02 -9.37 -22.28
N MET A 6 24.33 -10.45 -23.01
CA MET A 6 25.54 -10.49 -23.85
C MET A 6 25.46 -9.44 -24.96
N LYS A 7 24.33 -9.34 -25.66
CA LYS A 7 24.11 -8.35 -26.71
C LYS A 7 24.23 -6.93 -26.16
N PHE A 8 23.64 -6.62 -25.00
CA PHE A 8 23.81 -5.33 -24.34
C PHE A 8 25.31 -5.03 -24.10
N GLY A 9 26.07 -5.99 -23.57
CA GLY A 9 27.50 -5.82 -23.32
C GLY A 9 28.30 -5.49 -24.58
N GLU A 10 27.98 -6.12 -25.71
CA GLU A 10 28.59 -5.84 -26.99
C GLU A 10 28.23 -4.43 -27.53
N ASP A 11 26.94 -4.08 -27.46
CA ASP A 11 26.44 -2.79 -27.90
C ASP A 11 26.99 -1.63 -27.04
N PHE A 12 27.10 -1.85 -25.73
CA PHE A 12 27.65 -0.87 -24.79
C PHE A 12 29.14 -0.60 -25.03
N LYS A 13 29.91 -1.63 -25.41
CA LYS A 13 31.31 -1.46 -25.84
C LYS A 13 31.46 -0.58 -27.09
N LYS A 14 30.48 -0.65 -28.00
CA LYS A 14 30.45 0.13 -29.26
C LYS A 14 29.96 1.56 -29.03
N SER A 15 28.96 1.75 -28.16
CA SER A 15 28.36 3.07 -27.90
C SER A 15 27.72 3.16 -26.53
N LYS A 16 28.04 4.23 -25.77
CA LYS A 16 27.38 4.55 -24.51
C LYS A 16 25.86 4.82 -24.67
N LYS A 17 25.38 5.14 -25.88
CA LYS A 17 23.95 5.29 -26.18
C LYS A 17 23.17 3.97 -26.00
N ALA A 18 23.85 2.82 -26.03
CA ALA A 18 23.24 1.53 -25.79
C ALA A 18 22.55 1.49 -24.40
N LEU A 19 23.13 2.12 -23.36
CA LEU A 19 22.52 2.18 -22.03
C LEU A 19 21.10 2.80 -22.08
N SER A 20 20.95 3.96 -22.72
CA SER A 20 19.63 4.62 -22.81
C SER A 20 18.63 3.79 -23.63
N ILE A 21 19.09 3.14 -24.70
CA ILE A 21 18.24 2.29 -25.55
C ILE A 21 17.70 1.10 -24.75
N TYR A 22 18.58 0.40 -24.04
CA TYR A 22 18.17 -0.77 -23.25
C TYR A 22 17.38 -0.38 -22.00
N ALA A 23 17.71 0.74 -21.34
CA ALA A 23 16.92 1.27 -20.24
C ALA A 23 15.49 1.59 -20.68
N ASN A 24 15.32 2.32 -21.80
CA ASN A 24 14.00 2.61 -22.35
C ASN A 24 13.23 1.33 -22.69
N LYS A 25 13.89 0.33 -23.31
CA LYS A 25 13.27 -0.95 -23.61
C LYS A 25 12.75 -1.66 -22.34
N LEU A 26 13.51 -1.63 -21.27
CA LEU A 26 13.10 -2.23 -19.98
C LEU A 26 11.96 -1.44 -19.33
N MET A 27 12.02 -0.12 -19.34
CA MET A 27 11.01 0.76 -18.77
C MET A 27 9.67 0.70 -19.51
N THR A 28 9.67 0.40 -20.81
CA THR A 28 8.44 0.22 -21.61
C THR A 28 7.90 -1.22 -21.58
N SER A 29 8.57 -2.12 -20.91
CA SER A 29 8.11 -3.50 -20.73
C SER A 29 7.02 -3.56 -19.65
N PRO A 30 5.94 -4.37 -19.81
CA PRO A 30 4.95 -4.59 -18.76
C PRO A 30 5.57 -5.17 -17.46
N HIS A 31 6.70 -5.84 -17.56
CA HIS A 31 7.46 -6.36 -16.41
C HIS A 31 8.11 -5.26 -15.56
N TYR A 32 8.18 -4.02 -16.05
CA TYR A 32 8.62 -2.87 -15.28
C TYR A 32 7.71 -2.66 -14.05
N GLY A 33 6.40 -2.58 -14.29
CA GLY A 33 5.42 -2.45 -13.23
C GLY A 33 5.44 -3.63 -12.26
N GLU A 34 5.53 -4.88 -12.76
CA GLU A 34 5.65 -6.07 -11.90
C GLU A 34 6.88 -6.01 -10.99
N HIS A 35 8.02 -5.54 -11.52
CA HIS A 35 9.26 -5.43 -10.77
C HIS A 35 9.18 -4.35 -9.67
N PHE A 36 8.70 -3.14 -10.00
CA PHE A 36 8.68 -2.02 -9.07
C PHE A 36 7.48 -2.07 -8.12
N ALA A 37 6.33 -2.56 -8.57
CA ALA A 37 5.17 -2.76 -7.70
C ALA A 37 5.47 -3.65 -6.50
N ARG A 38 6.36 -4.63 -6.63
CA ARG A 38 6.78 -5.49 -5.53
C ARG A 38 7.28 -4.69 -4.32
N HIS A 39 8.09 -3.65 -4.56
CA HIS A 39 8.61 -2.82 -3.47
C HIS A 39 7.52 -2.01 -2.78
N TRP A 40 6.55 -1.51 -3.55
CA TRP A 40 5.39 -0.84 -2.97
C TRP A 40 4.50 -1.81 -2.19
N LEU A 41 4.25 -3.00 -2.73
CA LEU A 41 3.42 -4.02 -2.09
C LEU A 41 4.01 -4.49 -0.76
N ASP A 42 5.35 -4.58 -0.66
CA ASP A 42 6.04 -4.87 0.61
C ASP A 42 5.76 -3.77 1.65
N VAL A 43 5.88 -2.51 1.27
CA VAL A 43 5.59 -1.37 2.17
C VAL A 43 4.10 -1.30 2.52
N ALA A 44 3.22 -1.59 1.57
CA ALA A 44 1.78 -1.63 1.76
C ALA A 44 1.31 -2.88 2.55
N ARG A 45 2.21 -3.76 2.97
CA ARG A 45 1.92 -5.01 3.70
C ARG A 45 1.00 -5.95 2.92
N TYR A 46 1.11 -5.96 1.59
CA TYR A 46 0.26 -6.78 0.75
C TYR A 46 0.42 -8.28 1.07
N ALA A 47 -0.70 -8.92 1.25
CA ALA A 47 -0.81 -10.38 1.30
C ALA A 47 -2.17 -10.81 0.77
N ASP A 48 -2.27 -12.06 0.32
CA ASP A 48 -3.53 -12.66 -0.10
C ASP A 48 -4.40 -13.16 1.08
N SER A 49 -3.94 -12.92 2.32
CA SER A 49 -4.65 -13.23 3.56
C SER A 49 -4.36 -12.19 4.65
N ASN A 50 -5.20 -12.18 5.70
CA ASN A 50 -4.96 -11.32 6.86
C ASN A 50 -3.78 -11.75 7.73
N GLY A 51 -3.19 -12.91 7.48
CA GLY A 51 -2.18 -13.51 8.37
C GLY A 51 -2.74 -13.89 9.73
N LEU A 52 -1.86 -13.98 10.73
CA LEU A 52 -2.19 -14.36 12.10
C LEU A 52 -2.82 -15.75 12.22
N ASP A 53 -3.43 -16.06 13.38
CA ASP A 53 -3.93 -17.41 13.67
C ASP A 53 -5.10 -17.84 12.77
N GLU A 54 -5.97 -16.90 12.40
CA GLU A 54 -7.13 -17.18 11.56
C GLU A 54 -6.76 -17.39 10.09
N ASN A 55 -5.75 -16.69 9.63
CA ASN A 55 -5.23 -16.74 8.25
C ASN A 55 -6.32 -16.78 7.17
N ILE A 56 -7.27 -15.86 7.25
CA ILE A 56 -8.41 -15.78 6.33
C ILE A 56 -7.97 -15.16 5.00
N GLY A 57 -8.31 -15.83 3.89
CA GLY A 57 -8.00 -15.35 2.54
C GLY A 57 -8.75 -14.07 2.16
N LEU A 58 -8.05 -13.12 1.56
CA LEU A 58 -8.59 -11.88 1.02
C LEU A 58 -8.91 -12.05 -0.47
N GLY A 59 -10.12 -12.47 -0.79
CA GLY A 59 -10.51 -12.88 -2.15
C GLY A 59 -10.35 -11.81 -3.24
N ASN A 60 -10.29 -10.53 -2.87
CA ASN A 60 -10.14 -9.41 -3.79
C ASN A 60 -8.80 -8.68 -3.68
N ALA A 61 -7.87 -9.11 -2.82
CA ALA A 61 -6.57 -8.45 -2.63
C ALA A 61 -5.79 -8.31 -3.95
N TRP A 62 -5.89 -9.30 -4.85
CA TRP A 62 -5.26 -9.28 -6.16
C TRP A 62 -5.61 -8.04 -7.00
N ARG A 63 -6.80 -7.45 -6.82
CA ARG A 63 -7.21 -6.22 -7.53
C ARG A 63 -6.32 -5.05 -7.16
N TYR A 64 -6.00 -4.92 -5.88
CA TYR A 64 -5.08 -3.89 -5.41
C TYR A 64 -3.67 -4.11 -5.95
N ARG A 65 -3.16 -5.34 -5.96
CA ARG A 65 -1.87 -5.66 -6.58
C ARG A 65 -1.84 -5.24 -8.05
N ASP A 66 -2.87 -5.60 -8.80
CA ASP A 66 -2.96 -5.29 -10.22
C ASP A 66 -3.08 -3.78 -10.45
N TYR A 67 -3.82 -3.06 -9.59
CA TYR A 67 -3.84 -1.59 -9.60
C TYR A 67 -2.43 -1.01 -9.45
N VAL A 68 -1.65 -1.49 -8.48
CA VAL A 68 -0.29 -1.00 -8.24
C VAL A 68 0.61 -1.28 -9.45
N VAL A 69 0.59 -2.49 -10.01
CA VAL A 69 1.35 -2.85 -11.22
C VAL A 69 0.99 -1.92 -12.39
N ASN A 70 -0.30 -1.70 -12.62
CA ASN A 70 -0.78 -0.83 -13.69
C ASN A 70 -0.40 0.63 -13.47
N ALA A 71 -0.42 1.13 -12.23
CA ALA A 71 -0.01 2.48 -11.89
C ALA A 71 1.46 2.73 -12.24
N PHE A 72 2.35 1.79 -11.93
CA PHE A 72 3.77 1.87 -12.32
C PHE A 72 3.96 1.80 -13.84
N ASN A 73 3.26 0.91 -14.54
CA ASN A 73 3.34 0.79 -15.99
C ASN A 73 2.77 2.02 -16.72
N ALA A 74 1.79 2.69 -16.13
CA ALA A 74 1.20 3.92 -16.67
C ALA A 74 1.97 5.19 -16.29
N ASP A 75 3.08 5.06 -15.55
CA ASP A 75 3.83 6.21 -15.01
C ASP A 75 2.90 7.21 -14.28
N LYS A 76 1.99 6.67 -13.45
CA LYS A 76 1.02 7.48 -12.71
C LYS A 76 1.75 8.49 -11.82
N PRO A 77 1.40 9.79 -11.86
CA PRO A 77 2.00 10.80 -10.99
C PRO A 77 1.89 10.40 -9.50
N TYR A 78 2.98 10.56 -8.76
CA TYR A 78 3.08 10.06 -7.39
C TYR A 78 2.05 10.71 -6.44
N ASP A 79 1.82 12.01 -6.58
CA ASP A 79 0.81 12.74 -5.81
C ASP A 79 -0.59 12.16 -6.03
N ARG A 80 -0.95 11.88 -7.29
CA ARG A 80 -2.21 11.22 -7.63
C ARG A 80 -2.27 9.80 -7.06
N PHE A 81 -1.19 9.05 -7.18
CA PHE A 81 -1.12 7.70 -6.64
C PHE A 81 -1.34 7.67 -5.12
N VAL A 82 -0.74 8.62 -4.37
CA VAL A 82 -0.94 8.76 -2.92
C VAL A 82 -2.39 9.12 -2.58
N VAL A 83 -2.98 10.10 -3.27
CA VAL A 83 -4.37 10.51 -3.03
C VAL A 83 -5.33 9.34 -3.28
N GLU A 84 -5.12 8.57 -4.33
CA GLU A 84 -5.97 7.41 -4.63
C GLU A 84 -5.84 6.31 -3.56
N GLN A 85 -4.66 6.11 -2.96
CA GLN A 85 -4.46 5.16 -1.86
C GLN A 85 -5.24 5.52 -0.58
N LEU A 86 -5.36 6.81 -0.31
CA LEU A 86 -5.92 7.29 0.95
C LEU A 86 -7.40 7.70 0.83
N ALA A 87 -7.81 8.19 -0.32
CA ALA A 87 -9.12 8.79 -0.54
C ALA A 87 -9.63 8.58 -1.98
N GLY A 88 -9.32 7.44 -2.58
CA GLY A 88 -9.69 7.14 -3.96
C GLY A 88 -11.17 7.06 -4.23
N ASP A 89 -11.98 6.82 -3.21
CA ASP A 89 -13.44 6.86 -3.23
C ASP A 89 -14.00 8.30 -3.19
N LEU A 90 -13.21 9.27 -2.72
CA LEU A 90 -13.59 10.67 -2.55
C LEU A 90 -13.06 11.59 -3.67
N VAL A 91 -12.25 11.09 -4.58
CA VAL A 91 -11.74 11.91 -5.69
C VAL A 91 -12.85 12.30 -6.66
N PRO A 92 -12.77 13.48 -7.31
CA PRO A 92 -13.69 13.83 -8.38
C PRO A 92 -13.69 12.75 -9.49
N ASN A 93 -14.88 12.27 -9.85
CA ASN A 93 -15.06 11.18 -10.83
C ASN A 93 -14.42 9.85 -10.36
N ALA A 94 -14.62 9.51 -9.09
CA ALA A 94 -14.18 8.22 -8.55
C ALA A 94 -14.58 7.07 -9.48
N SER A 95 -13.65 6.19 -9.74
CA SER A 95 -13.81 5.02 -10.61
C SER A 95 -13.61 3.75 -9.81
N HIS A 96 -13.94 2.60 -10.40
CA HIS A 96 -13.62 1.31 -9.78
C HIS A 96 -12.12 1.18 -9.46
N GLU A 97 -11.24 1.69 -10.33
CA GLU A 97 -9.79 1.67 -10.12
C GLU A 97 -9.38 2.50 -8.90
N THR A 98 -9.91 3.72 -8.76
CA THR A 98 -9.56 4.59 -7.61
C THR A 98 -10.13 4.05 -6.29
N ILE A 99 -11.29 3.39 -6.33
CA ILE A 99 -11.83 2.69 -5.16
C ILE A 99 -10.95 1.49 -4.79
N VAL A 100 -10.48 0.71 -5.76
CA VAL A 100 -9.55 -0.40 -5.53
C VAL A 100 -8.25 0.08 -4.89
N ALA A 101 -7.78 1.28 -5.23
CA ALA A 101 -6.59 1.86 -4.63
C ALA A 101 -6.70 2.02 -3.11
N THR A 102 -7.89 2.32 -2.57
CA THR A 102 -8.12 2.42 -1.10
C THR A 102 -7.93 1.10 -0.37
N GLY A 103 -7.77 0.00 -1.10
CA GLY A 103 -7.34 -1.29 -0.58
C GLY A 103 -6.05 -1.22 0.24
N TYR A 104 -5.20 -0.24 0.01
CA TYR A 104 -4.05 0.09 0.85
C TYR A 104 -4.40 0.13 2.35
N LEU A 105 -5.54 0.74 2.71
CA LEU A 105 -6.01 0.85 4.09
C LEU A 105 -6.60 -0.46 4.65
N GLN A 106 -6.90 -1.43 3.78
CA GLN A 106 -7.50 -2.70 4.16
C GLN A 106 -6.47 -3.82 4.36
N LEU A 107 -5.29 -3.66 3.79
CA LEU A 107 -4.21 -4.64 3.90
C LEU A 107 -3.62 -4.65 5.32
N GLY A 108 -2.77 -5.64 5.58
CA GLY A 108 -2.11 -5.79 6.86
C GLY A 108 -2.83 -6.75 7.82
N PRO A 109 -2.11 -7.21 8.86
CA PRO A 109 -2.61 -8.18 9.81
C PRO A 109 -3.73 -7.60 10.68
N LYS A 110 -4.75 -8.39 10.95
CA LYS A 110 -5.87 -8.03 11.83
C LYS A 110 -6.24 -9.23 12.71
N VAL A 111 -6.37 -9.02 14.02
CA VAL A 111 -6.79 -10.06 14.96
C VAL A 111 -8.32 -10.18 14.90
N LEU A 112 -8.82 -10.93 13.92
CA LEU A 112 -10.27 -11.00 13.65
C LEU A 112 -11.05 -11.73 14.74
N ALA A 113 -10.38 -12.54 15.57
CA ALA A 113 -10.96 -13.21 16.73
C ALA A 113 -11.04 -12.32 17.98
N GLU A 114 -10.69 -11.03 17.91
CA GLU A 114 -10.83 -10.11 19.05
C GLU A 114 -12.30 -9.95 19.43
N PRO A 115 -12.72 -10.37 20.65
CA PRO A 115 -14.11 -10.29 21.07
C PRO A 115 -14.58 -8.87 21.39
N ASP A 116 -13.65 -7.97 21.71
CA ASP A 116 -13.94 -6.54 21.93
C ASP A 116 -13.86 -5.81 20.59
N ILE A 117 -15.03 -5.52 20.01
CA ILE A 117 -15.14 -4.87 18.70
C ILE A 117 -14.55 -3.46 18.71
N GLU A 118 -14.69 -2.72 19.81
CA GLU A 118 -14.12 -1.37 19.89
C GLU A 118 -12.59 -1.45 19.93
N LYS A 119 -12.04 -2.38 20.69
CA LYS A 119 -10.60 -2.65 20.68
C LYS A 119 -10.12 -3.06 19.27
N LEU A 120 -10.83 -3.95 18.59
CA LEU A 120 -10.50 -4.35 17.22
C LEU A 120 -10.46 -3.15 16.27
N ARG A 121 -11.44 -2.24 16.36
CA ARG A 121 -11.46 -1.00 15.56
C ARG A 121 -10.26 -0.11 15.82
N LEU A 122 -9.94 0.09 17.11
CA LEU A 122 -8.79 0.92 17.51
C LEU A 122 -7.46 0.30 17.07
N ASP A 123 -7.33 -1.02 17.14
CA ASP A 123 -6.13 -1.72 16.69
C ASP A 123 -5.97 -1.65 15.16
N ILE A 124 -7.07 -1.68 14.39
CA ILE A 124 -7.05 -1.46 12.94
C ILE A 124 -6.62 -0.03 12.61
N ILE A 125 -7.16 0.97 13.31
CA ILE A 125 -6.76 2.37 13.13
C ILE A 125 -5.27 2.56 13.44
N ASP A 126 -4.81 1.98 14.55
CA ASP A 126 -3.40 2.04 14.94
C ASP A 126 -2.48 1.47 13.85
N GLU A 127 -2.84 0.32 13.31
CA GLU A 127 -2.10 -0.35 12.24
C GLU A 127 -2.10 0.50 10.94
N GLN A 128 -3.23 1.12 10.59
CA GLN A 128 -3.34 2.02 9.45
C GLN A 128 -2.45 3.26 9.60
N LEU A 129 -2.46 3.88 10.78
CA LEU A 129 -1.64 5.05 11.08
C LEU A 129 -0.15 4.73 11.09
N ASP A 130 0.24 3.64 11.72
CA ASP A 130 1.64 3.22 11.75
C ASP A 130 2.16 2.94 10.34
N THR A 131 1.37 2.28 9.51
CA THR A 131 1.72 2.04 8.13
C THR A 131 1.77 3.32 7.30
N LEU A 132 0.80 4.22 7.47
CA LEU A 132 0.79 5.52 6.80
C LEU A 132 2.05 6.30 7.15
N GLY A 133 2.41 6.35 8.43
CA GLY A 133 3.63 7.01 8.89
C GLY A 133 4.89 6.44 8.25
N LYS A 134 5.03 5.13 8.26
CA LYS A 134 6.19 4.43 7.68
C LYS A 134 6.25 4.61 6.16
N THR A 135 5.11 4.48 5.47
CA THR A 135 5.05 4.52 4.00
C THR A 135 5.31 5.92 3.44
N PHE A 136 4.64 6.94 3.97
CA PHE A 136 4.64 8.27 3.37
C PHE A 136 5.55 9.27 4.06
N LEU A 137 5.81 9.09 5.36
CA LEU A 137 6.58 10.03 6.16
C LEU A 137 7.94 9.47 6.61
N GLY A 138 8.16 8.16 6.52
CA GLY A 138 9.34 7.50 7.07
C GLY A 138 9.40 7.57 8.60
N MET A 139 8.25 7.69 9.26
CA MET A 139 8.12 7.88 10.71
C MET A 139 7.28 6.78 11.33
N SER A 140 7.54 6.42 12.59
CA SER A 140 6.77 5.42 13.33
C SER A 140 5.68 6.08 14.18
N LEU A 141 4.53 6.39 13.56
CA LEU A 141 3.40 7.04 14.24
C LEU A 141 2.86 6.21 15.41
N GLY A 142 2.88 4.90 15.32
CA GLY A 142 2.39 4.00 16.38
C GLY A 142 3.05 4.22 17.75
N CYS A 143 4.32 4.68 17.80
CA CYS A 143 4.98 5.02 19.06
C CYS A 143 4.27 6.14 19.82
N ALA A 144 3.64 7.08 19.10
CA ALA A 144 2.96 8.23 19.67
C ALA A 144 1.57 7.88 20.27
N ARG A 145 1.10 6.65 20.13
CA ARG A 145 -0.12 6.16 20.80
C ARG A 145 -0.05 6.28 22.32
N CYS A 146 1.13 6.02 22.90
CA CYS A 146 1.28 5.96 24.37
C CYS A 146 1.99 7.19 24.97
N HIS A 147 2.86 7.86 24.22
CA HIS A 147 3.65 9.02 24.67
C HIS A 147 4.14 9.81 23.46
N ASP A 148 4.59 11.04 23.66
CA ASP A 148 5.25 11.81 22.60
C ASP A 148 6.42 11.02 22.01
N HIS A 149 6.56 11.01 20.68
CA HIS A 149 7.60 10.23 20.02
C HIS A 149 8.99 10.67 20.49
N LYS A 150 9.86 9.70 20.77
CA LYS A 150 11.17 9.98 21.40
C LYS A 150 12.11 10.76 20.48
N PHE A 151 12.06 10.52 19.18
CA PHE A 151 13.01 11.03 18.21
C PHE A 151 12.36 11.92 17.15
N ASP A 152 11.15 11.55 16.68
CA ASP A 152 10.43 12.28 15.66
C ASP A 152 9.56 13.39 16.27
N PRO A 153 9.31 14.49 15.56
CA PRO A 153 8.51 15.61 16.07
C PRO A 153 6.99 15.28 16.05
N ILE A 154 6.60 14.15 16.64
CA ILE A 154 5.23 13.66 16.70
C ILE A 154 4.81 13.62 18.16
N ARG A 155 3.77 14.38 18.48
CA ARG A 155 3.15 14.36 19.83
C ARG A 155 2.08 13.28 19.90
N GLN A 156 1.78 12.83 21.11
CA GLN A 156 0.64 11.95 21.34
C GLN A 156 -0.67 12.59 20.83
N THR A 157 -0.82 13.91 20.99
CA THR A 157 -1.98 14.65 20.46
C THR A 157 -2.10 14.58 18.95
N ASP A 158 -0.98 14.55 18.21
CA ASP A 158 -0.98 14.46 16.75
C ASP A 158 -1.46 13.06 16.31
N TYR A 159 -1.03 12.02 17.03
CA TYR A 159 -1.52 10.67 16.81
C TYR A 159 -3.04 10.58 16.95
N TYR A 160 -3.59 11.07 18.07
CA TYR A 160 -5.05 11.01 18.30
C TYR A 160 -5.84 11.92 17.36
N SER A 161 -5.26 13.02 16.90
CA SER A 161 -5.88 13.87 15.87
C SER A 161 -6.01 13.14 14.55
N LEU A 162 -4.98 12.40 14.12
CA LEU A 162 -5.04 11.54 12.93
C LEU A 162 -5.99 10.35 13.14
N ALA A 163 -5.94 9.70 14.30
CA ALA A 163 -6.82 8.58 14.62
C ALA A 163 -8.31 8.98 14.53
N ALA A 164 -8.65 10.20 14.93
CA ALA A 164 -10.02 10.72 14.83
C ALA A 164 -10.54 10.79 13.37
N ILE A 165 -9.67 11.06 12.40
CA ILE A 165 -10.01 11.04 10.98
C ILE A 165 -10.36 9.61 10.58
N PHE A 166 -9.52 8.64 10.92
CA PHE A 166 -9.75 7.23 10.57
C PHE A 166 -10.92 6.62 11.34
N HIS A 167 -11.22 7.10 12.54
CA HIS A 167 -12.39 6.64 13.31
C HIS A 167 -13.72 6.94 12.59
N SER A 168 -13.78 7.97 11.76
CA SER A 168 -14.95 8.30 10.94
C SER A 168 -15.01 7.50 9.63
N THR A 169 -13.98 6.74 9.29
CA THR A 169 -13.87 5.96 8.05
C THR A 169 -14.35 4.53 8.28
N LYS A 170 -15.23 4.02 7.42
CA LYS A 170 -15.67 2.62 7.48
C LYS A 170 -14.66 1.75 6.71
N THR A 171 -13.80 1.08 7.43
CA THR A 171 -12.84 0.12 6.87
C THR A 171 -13.34 -1.32 6.89
N ILE A 172 -14.33 -1.64 7.73
CA ILE A 172 -14.94 -2.97 7.82
C ILE A 172 -16.43 -2.87 7.48
N GLY A 173 -16.88 -3.71 6.55
CA GLY A 173 -18.22 -3.61 5.97
C GLY A 173 -19.39 -4.01 6.87
N ASN A 174 -19.19 -4.72 7.98
CA ASN A 174 -20.23 -5.14 8.91
C ASN A 174 -19.77 -5.06 10.36
N ASP A 175 -20.67 -4.57 11.23
CA ASP A 175 -20.45 -4.46 12.68
C ASP A 175 -20.67 -5.79 13.42
N THR A 176 -20.84 -6.91 12.71
CA THR A 176 -21.10 -8.23 13.31
C THR A 176 -19.95 -9.19 13.08
N MET A 177 -19.39 -9.71 14.17
CA MET A 177 -18.47 -10.84 14.14
C MET A 177 -19.08 -12.00 13.34
N GLY A 178 -18.39 -12.47 12.33
CA GLY A 178 -18.79 -13.59 11.49
C GLY A 178 -19.06 -13.27 10.02
N ALA A 179 -19.09 -11.99 9.64
CA ALA A 179 -19.22 -11.56 8.25
C ALA A 179 -18.37 -10.32 7.98
N ILE A 180 -17.07 -10.37 8.32
CA ILE A 180 -16.13 -9.35 7.85
C ILE A 180 -16.02 -9.55 6.35
N LYS A 181 -16.83 -8.82 5.63
CA LYS A 181 -16.70 -8.75 4.17
C LYS A 181 -15.56 -7.77 3.89
N PHE A 182 -14.38 -8.31 3.73
CA PHE A 182 -13.37 -7.63 2.95
C PHE A 182 -13.92 -7.49 1.54
N TRP A 183 -13.98 -6.26 1.03
CA TRP A 183 -14.49 -5.91 -0.31
C TRP A 183 -13.90 -6.75 -1.45
#